data_e273545fa3c8c56047f8e878e38cfe19
#
_entry.id   e273545fa3c8c56047f8e878e38cfe19
#
_cell.length_a   1.000
_cell.length_b   1.000
_cell.length_c   1.000
_cell.angle_alpha   90.00
_cell.angle_beta   90.00
_cell.angle_gamma   90.00
#
_symmetry.space_group_name_H-M   'P 1'
#
loop_
_entity.id
_entity.type
_entity.pdbx_description
1 polymer ?
#
loop_
_entity_poly.entity_id
_entity_poly.type
_entity_poly.pdbx_seq_one_letter_code
_entity_poly.pdbx_strand_id
1 'polypeptide(L)'
;YVIACAKIAEILVYLANYDKKASGEITRDFVANIIDYIQVNIKEDLNMDRLSKDLHYSKSYIANEFRMTMKVPIMKYIRSKKIILAQSMILQGIKPSKVAEELHFEDYSTFYRRYLQETGETPSGVKQK
;
A
#
# COMPACT_ATOMS: atom_id res chain seq x y z
N TYR A 1 -2.13 -13.03 6.89
CA TYR A 1 -1.14 -13.07 5.78
C TYR A 1 -1.78 -13.49 4.46
N VAL A 2 -2.49 -14.61 4.48
CA VAL A 2 -3.17 -15.12 3.27
C VAL A 2 -4.20 -14.12 2.73
N ILE A 3 -4.96 -13.48 3.62
CA ILE A 3 -5.97 -12.49 3.25
C ILE A 3 -5.29 -11.28 2.59
N ALA A 4 -4.16 -10.83 3.12
CA ALA A 4 -3.41 -9.71 2.56
C ALA A 4 -2.86 -10.04 1.17
N CYS A 5 -2.36 -11.26 0.98
CA CYS A 5 -1.89 -11.72 -0.33
C CYS A 5 -3.04 -11.81 -1.34
N ALA A 6 -4.22 -12.23 -0.91
CA ALA A 6 -5.39 -12.30 -1.76
C ALA A 6 -5.82 -10.91 -2.26
N LYS A 7 -5.76 -9.90 -1.39
CA LYS A 7 -6.07 -8.52 -1.80
C LYS A 7 -5.11 -8.00 -2.86
N ILE A 8 -3.83 -8.32 -2.74
CA ILE A 8 -2.84 -7.93 -3.75
C ILE A 8 -3.13 -8.65 -5.06
N ALA A 9 -3.44 -9.93 -5.02
CA ALA A 9 -3.77 -10.70 -6.20
C ALA A 9 -5.01 -10.13 -6.91
N GLU A 10 -6.02 -9.71 -6.16
CA GLU A 10 -7.21 -9.07 -6.72
C GLU A 10 -6.87 -7.78 -7.46
N ILE A 11 -6.00 -6.96 -6.88
CA ILE A 11 -5.55 -5.72 -7.49
C ILE A 11 -4.80 -6.00 -8.80
N LEU A 12 -3.91 -6.99 -8.79
CA LEU A 12 -3.15 -7.37 -9.98
C LEU A 12 -4.06 -7.93 -11.07
N VAL A 13 -5.03 -8.75 -10.71
CA VAL A 13 -6.01 -9.28 -11.66
C VAL A 13 -6.84 -8.14 -12.26
N TYR A 14 -7.24 -7.18 -11.44
CA TYR A 14 -7.98 -6.02 -11.93
C TYR A 14 -7.17 -5.25 -12.98
N LEU A 15 -5.88 -5.01 -12.73
CA LEU A 15 -5.00 -4.34 -13.68
C LEU A 15 -4.90 -5.13 -14.99
N ALA A 16 -4.70 -6.45 -14.89
CA ALA A 16 -4.59 -7.30 -16.06
C ALA A 16 -5.87 -7.28 -16.94
N ASN A 17 -7.02 -7.25 -16.28
CA ASN A 17 -8.30 -7.20 -16.98
C ASN A 17 -8.59 -5.83 -17.60
N TYR A 18 -8.00 -4.78 -17.04
CA TYR A 18 -8.16 -3.42 -17.54
C TYR A 18 -7.50 -3.24 -18.91
N ASP A 19 -6.56 -4.11 -19.26
CA ASP A 19 -5.86 -4.11 -20.54
C ASP A 19 -6.75 -4.15 -21.76
N LYS A 20 -7.96 -4.60 -21.61
CA LYS A 20 -8.85 -4.84 -22.75
C LYS A 20 -9.55 -3.60 -23.28
N LYS A 21 -9.34 -2.44 -22.66
CA LYS A 21 -9.99 -1.19 -23.09
C LYS A 21 -8.96 -0.24 -23.69
N ALA A 22 -9.09 0.07 -24.96
CA ALA A 22 -8.15 0.90 -25.70
C ALA A 22 -7.93 2.28 -25.09
N SER A 23 -8.95 2.85 -24.45
CA SER A 23 -8.85 4.17 -23.78
C SER A 23 -8.11 4.13 -22.48
N GLY A 24 -7.85 2.93 -21.94
CA GLY A 24 -7.20 2.77 -20.64
C GLY A 24 -5.70 2.52 -20.68
N GLU A 25 -5.13 2.39 -21.87
CA GLU A 25 -3.74 1.98 -21.98
C GLU A 25 -2.77 2.98 -21.35
N ILE A 26 -2.91 4.25 -21.70
CA ILE A 26 -2.06 5.32 -21.14
C ILE A 26 -2.29 5.46 -19.62
N THR A 27 -3.55 5.44 -19.20
CA THR A 27 -3.91 5.53 -17.79
C THR A 27 -3.38 4.33 -17.01
N ARG A 28 -3.44 3.16 -17.59
CA ARG A 28 -2.92 1.96 -16.97
C ARG A 28 -1.41 2.03 -16.77
N ASP A 29 -0.69 2.46 -17.78
CA ASP A 29 0.75 2.60 -17.68
C ASP A 29 1.12 3.63 -16.61
N PHE A 30 0.36 4.72 -16.53
CA PHE A 30 0.55 5.72 -15.51
C PHE A 30 0.35 5.14 -14.11
N VAL A 31 -0.75 4.43 -13.89
CA VAL A 31 -1.04 3.82 -12.60
C VAL A 31 -0.03 2.72 -12.26
N ALA A 32 0.38 1.93 -13.26
CA ALA A 32 1.42 0.92 -13.06
C ALA A 32 2.73 1.55 -12.58
N ASN A 33 3.09 2.69 -13.14
CA ASN A 33 4.28 3.44 -12.72
C ASN A 33 4.16 3.94 -11.29
N ILE A 34 2.97 4.39 -10.90
CA ILE A 34 2.70 4.78 -9.51
C ILE A 34 2.89 3.59 -8.56
N ILE A 35 2.35 2.44 -8.93
CA ILE A 35 2.46 1.22 -8.12
C ILE A 35 3.92 0.80 -7.98
N ASP A 36 4.68 0.83 -9.06
CA ASP A 36 6.11 0.52 -9.01
C ASP A 36 6.86 1.47 -8.10
N TYR A 37 6.57 2.76 -8.18
CA TYR A 37 7.17 3.77 -7.32
C TYR A 37 6.85 3.49 -5.85
N ILE A 38 5.60 3.18 -5.55
CA ILE A 38 5.17 2.85 -4.19
C ILE A 38 5.91 1.61 -3.69
N GLN A 39 6.03 0.60 -4.52
CA GLN A 39 6.67 -0.66 -4.14
C GLN A 39 8.14 -0.48 -3.81
N VAL A 40 8.85 0.29 -4.62
CA VAL A 40 10.28 0.57 -4.41
C VAL A 40 10.49 1.40 -3.13
N ASN A 41 9.58 2.31 -2.82
CA ASN A 41 9.74 3.26 -1.72
C ASN A 41 8.83 2.94 -0.52
N ILE A 42 8.33 1.72 -0.41
CA ILE A 42 7.31 1.37 0.58
C ILE A 42 7.78 1.57 2.02
N LYS A 43 9.06 1.46 2.29
CA LYS A 43 9.62 1.66 3.63
C LYS A 43 9.82 3.12 3.99
N GLU A 44 9.66 4.03 3.04
CA GLU A 44 9.89 5.44 3.27
C GLU A 44 8.60 6.16 3.61
N ASP A 45 8.74 7.42 4.01
CA ASP A 45 7.60 8.26 4.34
C ASP A 45 6.93 8.75 3.07
N LEU A 46 5.96 7.97 2.59
CA LEU A 46 5.21 8.29 1.39
C LEU A 46 3.99 9.13 1.73
N ASN A 47 3.88 10.29 1.09
CA ASN A 47 2.72 11.17 1.19
C ASN A 47 2.43 11.76 -0.18
N MET A 48 1.31 12.47 -0.31
CA MET A 48 0.91 13.03 -1.60
C MET A 48 1.88 14.07 -2.12
N ASP A 49 2.50 14.86 -1.23
CA ASP A 49 3.48 15.86 -1.63
C ASP A 49 4.71 15.20 -2.28
N ARG A 50 5.19 14.15 -1.67
CA ARG A 50 6.35 13.41 -2.19
C ARG A 50 6.01 12.74 -3.52
N LEU A 51 4.85 12.11 -3.61
CA LEU A 51 4.41 11.48 -4.85
C LEU A 51 4.33 12.50 -5.98
N SER A 52 3.74 13.65 -5.71
CA SER A 52 3.61 14.72 -6.70
C SER A 52 4.98 15.22 -7.15
N LYS A 53 5.89 15.44 -6.21
CA LYS A 53 7.23 15.92 -6.50
C LYS A 53 8.02 14.93 -7.35
N ASP A 54 8.03 13.67 -6.95
CA ASP A 54 8.87 12.66 -7.59
C ASP A 54 8.31 12.19 -8.92
N LEU A 55 6.98 12.14 -9.05
CA LEU A 55 6.33 11.68 -10.27
C LEU A 55 6.03 12.82 -11.26
N HIS A 56 6.19 14.08 -10.84
CA HIS A 56 5.97 15.27 -11.67
C HIS A 56 4.53 15.42 -12.16
N TYR A 57 3.56 15.08 -11.31
CA TYR A 57 2.14 15.25 -11.57
C TYR A 57 1.48 15.90 -10.36
N SER A 58 0.35 16.58 -10.58
CA SER A 58 -0.39 17.17 -9.47
C SER A 58 -0.96 16.09 -8.54
N LYS A 59 -1.12 16.43 -7.26
CA LYS A 59 -1.72 15.53 -6.28
C LYS A 59 -3.11 15.07 -6.71
N SER A 60 -3.93 15.99 -7.21
CA SER A 60 -5.29 15.69 -7.65
C SER A 60 -5.29 14.71 -8.82
N TYR A 61 -4.39 14.89 -9.77
CA TYR A 61 -4.31 14.02 -10.93
C TYR A 61 -3.92 12.60 -10.51
N ILE A 62 -2.89 12.49 -9.67
CA ILE A 62 -2.43 11.19 -9.15
C ILE A 62 -3.57 10.48 -8.40
N ALA A 63 -4.21 11.21 -7.49
CA ALA A 63 -5.28 10.65 -6.66
C ALA A 63 -6.47 10.18 -7.49
N ASN A 64 -6.89 11.00 -8.46
CA ASN A 64 -8.03 10.67 -9.31
C ASN A 64 -7.75 9.49 -10.22
N GLU A 65 -6.62 9.49 -10.91
CA GLU A 65 -6.28 8.41 -11.83
C GLU A 65 -6.10 7.08 -11.09
N PHE A 66 -5.44 7.12 -9.93
CA PHE A 66 -5.27 5.92 -9.13
C PHE A 66 -6.61 5.37 -8.67
N ARG A 67 -7.47 6.23 -8.14
CA ARG A 67 -8.79 5.83 -7.64
C ARG A 67 -9.67 5.28 -8.74
N MET A 68 -9.65 5.91 -9.91
CA MET A 68 -10.46 5.47 -11.05
C MET A 68 -10.04 4.08 -11.52
N THR A 69 -8.74 3.80 -11.52
CA THR A 69 -8.20 2.53 -12.00
C THR A 69 -8.27 1.43 -10.93
N MET A 70 -7.84 1.74 -9.71
CA MET A 70 -7.68 0.74 -8.65
C MET A 70 -8.91 0.63 -7.74
N LYS A 71 -9.86 1.55 -7.85
CA LYS A 71 -11.10 1.58 -7.05
C LYS A 71 -10.86 1.71 -5.55
N VAL A 72 -9.70 2.24 -5.17
CA VAL A 72 -9.32 2.47 -3.78
C VAL A 72 -8.45 3.72 -3.72
N PRO A 73 -8.60 4.57 -2.66
CA PRO A 73 -7.74 5.74 -2.51
C PRO A 73 -6.27 5.33 -2.38
N ILE A 74 -5.38 6.11 -3.00
CA ILE A 74 -3.95 5.78 -3.05
C ILE A 74 -3.32 5.68 -1.66
N MET A 75 -3.68 6.56 -0.73
CA MET A 75 -3.11 6.51 0.62
C MET A 75 -3.56 5.27 1.38
N LYS A 76 -4.77 4.80 1.15
CA LYS A 76 -5.25 3.55 1.72
C LYS A 76 -4.47 2.36 1.15
N TYR A 77 -4.21 2.39 -0.15
CA TYR A 77 -3.41 1.36 -0.81
C TYR A 77 -2.01 1.29 -0.20
N ILE A 78 -1.37 2.44 -0.02
CA ILE A 78 -0.03 2.51 0.57
C ILE A 78 -0.03 1.95 1.99
N ARG A 79 -1.01 2.32 2.81
CA ARG A 79 -1.12 1.82 4.19
C ARG A 79 -1.31 0.30 4.22
N SER A 80 -2.15 -0.22 3.35
CA SER A 80 -2.37 -1.67 3.26
C SER A 80 -1.09 -2.41 2.88
N LYS A 81 -0.34 -1.88 1.94
CA LYS A 81 0.96 -2.43 1.55
C LYS A 81 1.94 -2.42 2.71
N LYS A 82 1.98 -1.34 3.47
CA LYS A 82 2.85 -1.24 4.64
C LYS A 82 2.47 -2.26 5.71
N ILE A 83 1.18 -2.50 5.91
CA ILE A 83 0.73 -3.49 6.89
C ILE A 83 1.15 -4.91 6.46
N ILE A 84 1.08 -5.23 5.18
CA ILE A 84 1.54 -6.52 4.68
C ILE A 84 3.03 -6.70 4.97
N LEU A 85 3.82 -5.68 4.70
CA LEU A 85 5.25 -5.70 4.99
C LEU A 85 5.50 -5.80 6.49
N ALA A 86 4.73 -5.06 7.28
CA ALA A 86 4.82 -5.11 8.75
C ALA A 86 4.60 -6.52 9.27
N GLN A 87 3.60 -7.21 8.75
CA GLN A 87 3.31 -8.58 9.14
C GLN A 87 4.50 -9.50 8.87
N SER A 88 5.12 -9.35 7.72
CA SER A 88 6.32 -10.11 7.37
C SER A 88 7.48 -9.82 8.34
N MET A 89 7.69 -8.54 8.66
CA MET A 89 8.76 -8.14 9.57
C MET A 89 8.55 -8.69 10.98
N ILE A 90 7.31 -8.66 11.45
CA ILE A 90 6.97 -9.20 12.78
C ILE A 90 7.21 -10.71 12.82
N LEU A 91 6.85 -11.42 11.75
CA LEU A 91 7.09 -12.85 11.65
C LEU A 91 8.59 -13.17 11.66
N GLN A 92 9.43 -12.25 11.19
CA GLN A 92 10.87 -12.38 11.24
C GLN A 92 11.46 -12.08 12.62
N GLY A 93 10.64 -11.66 13.57
CA GLY A 93 11.06 -11.42 14.93
C GLY A 93 11.32 -9.96 15.29
N ILE A 94 11.01 -9.02 14.39
CA ILE A 94 11.18 -7.60 14.67
C ILE A 94 10.03 -7.13 15.56
N LYS A 95 10.34 -6.35 16.60
CA LYS A 95 9.33 -5.84 17.51
C LYS A 95 8.31 -4.97 16.79
N PRO A 96 7.00 -5.11 17.11
CA PRO A 96 5.98 -4.28 16.45
C PRO A 96 6.22 -2.77 16.56
N SER A 97 6.71 -2.28 17.70
CA SER A 97 6.99 -0.86 17.84
C SER A 97 8.09 -0.40 16.89
N LYS A 98 9.11 -1.23 16.70
CA LYS A 98 10.19 -0.92 15.76
C LYS A 98 9.69 -0.98 14.31
N VAL A 99 8.84 -1.93 14.01
CA VAL A 99 8.22 -2.05 12.67
C VAL A 99 7.43 -0.78 12.34
N ALA A 100 6.62 -0.31 13.27
CA ALA A 100 5.83 0.92 13.09
C ALA A 100 6.74 2.12 12.81
N GLU A 101 7.85 2.23 13.53
CA GLU A 101 8.82 3.29 13.34
C GLU A 101 9.52 3.21 11.98
N GLU A 102 9.99 2.03 11.61
CA GLU A 102 10.70 1.83 10.34
C GLU A 102 9.79 2.06 9.12
N LEU A 103 8.50 1.80 9.26
CA LEU A 103 7.53 2.00 8.18
C LEU A 103 6.87 3.38 8.21
N HIS A 104 7.36 4.28 9.08
CA HIS A 104 6.92 5.68 9.15
C HIS A 104 5.44 5.86 9.47
N PHE A 105 4.92 5.06 10.40
CA PHE A 105 3.61 5.35 10.97
C PHE A 105 3.76 6.51 11.97
N GLU A 106 2.76 7.39 12.03
CA GLU A 106 2.79 8.56 12.89
C GLU A 106 3.04 8.22 14.35
N ASP A 107 2.34 7.20 14.82
CA ASP A 107 2.49 6.70 16.18
C ASP A 107 2.10 5.23 16.22
N TYR A 108 2.40 4.59 17.35
CA TYR A 108 2.10 3.16 17.50
C TYR A 108 0.60 2.89 17.55
N SER A 109 -0.19 3.80 18.12
CA SER A 109 -1.64 3.63 18.18
C SER A 109 -2.27 3.55 16.81
N THR A 110 -1.84 4.42 15.89
CA THR A 110 -2.30 4.42 14.51
C THR A 110 -1.91 3.10 13.82
N PHE A 111 -0.67 2.69 13.99
CA PHE A 111 -0.18 1.42 13.45
C PHE A 111 -1.00 0.24 13.97
N TYR A 112 -1.21 0.18 15.28
CA TYR A 112 -1.96 -0.88 15.94
C TYR A 112 -3.37 -1.00 15.35
N ARG A 113 -4.05 0.14 15.27
CA ARG A 113 -5.42 0.18 14.75
C ARG A 113 -5.49 -0.27 13.29
N ARG A 114 -4.57 0.20 12.47
CA ARG A 114 -4.52 -0.18 11.05
C ARG A 114 -4.18 -1.66 10.88
N TYR A 115 -3.23 -2.13 11.66
CA TYR A 115 -2.85 -3.54 11.63
C TYR A 115 -4.03 -4.44 11.97
N LEU A 116 -4.74 -4.09 13.04
CA LEU A 116 -5.91 -4.85 13.46
C LEU A 116 -7.02 -4.85 12.38
N GLN A 117 -7.26 -3.70 11.77
CA GLN A 117 -8.26 -3.58 10.71
C GLN A 117 -7.93 -4.42 9.48
N GLU A 118 -6.66 -4.46 9.10
CA GLU A 118 -6.24 -5.17 7.88
C GLU A 118 -6.07 -6.67 8.10
N THR A 119 -5.58 -7.09 9.25
CA THR A 119 -5.22 -8.49 9.50
C THR A 119 -6.20 -9.22 10.40
N GLY A 120 -7.02 -8.51 11.17
CA GLY A 120 -7.89 -9.11 12.16
C GLY A 120 -7.19 -9.56 13.43
N GLU A 121 -5.88 -9.33 13.53
CA GLU A 121 -5.06 -9.71 14.68
C GLU A 121 -4.28 -8.51 15.20
N THR A 122 -3.87 -8.57 16.46
CA THR A 122 -2.98 -7.55 17.01
C THR A 122 -1.54 -7.81 16.55
N PRO A 123 -0.70 -6.77 16.46
CA PRO A 123 0.70 -6.98 16.06
C PRO A 123 1.45 -7.94 16.98
N SER A 124 1.12 -7.94 18.28
CA SER A 124 1.71 -8.85 19.25
C SER A 124 1.22 -10.28 19.08
N GLY A 125 -0.01 -10.46 18.61
CA GLY A 125 -0.62 -11.77 18.44
C GLY A 125 0.05 -12.64 17.38
N VAL A 126 0.62 -12.01 16.37
CA VAL A 126 1.31 -12.73 15.28
C VAL A 126 2.53 -13.48 15.82
N LYS A 127 3.20 -12.93 16.81
CA LYS A 127 4.42 -13.51 17.40
C LYS A 127 4.17 -14.80 18.17
N GLN A 128 2.97 -14.99 18.65
CA GLN A 128 2.65 -16.13 19.53
C GLN A 128 2.22 -17.35 18.74
N LYS A 129 2.15 -17.23 17.45
CA LYS A 129 1.80 -18.34 16.58
C LYS A 129 3.01 -18.85 15.82
#